data_e8264e4d3ea79a302c934d286b687194
#
_entry.id   e8264e4d3ea79a302c934d286b687194
#
_cell.length_a   1.000
_cell.length_b   1.000
_cell.length_c   1.000
_cell.angle_alpha   90.00
_cell.angle_beta   90.00
_cell.angle_gamma   90.00
#
_symmetry.space_group_name_H-M   'P 1'
#
loop_
_entity.id
_entity.type
_entity.pdbx_description
1 polymer ?
#
loop_
_entity_poly.entity_id
_entity_poly.type
_entity_poly.pdbx_seq_one_letter_code
_entity_poly.pdbx_strand_id
1 'polypeptide(L)'
;MRITHLGHSCILVEAAGQRILVDPGNLSKSWRGLTDLDAILVTHRHPDHVDPEHIGALVDANSGAVVRAEEGACHEIPALDADPVA
;
A
#
# COMPACT_ATOMS: atom_id res chain seq x y z
N MET A 1 17.80 -8.81 -0.82
CA MET A 1 16.37 -8.54 -0.65
C MET A 1 16.01 -8.65 0.83
N ARG A 2 15.17 -7.75 1.28
CA ARG A 2 14.71 -7.72 2.67
C ARG A 2 13.19 -7.66 2.69
N ILE A 3 12.56 -8.55 3.44
CA ILE A 3 11.11 -8.58 3.61
C ILE A 3 10.81 -8.36 5.09
N THR A 4 10.03 -7.35 5.40
CA THR A 4 9.62 -7.03 6.76
C THR A 4 8.11 -7.18 6.88
N HIS A 5 7.67 -8.04 7.80
CA HIS A 5 6.25 -8.21 8.10
C HIS A 5 5.81 -7.11 9.06
N LEU A 6 4.84 -6.28 8.64
CA LEU A 6 4.37 -5.13 9.42
C LEU A 6 3.04 -5.42 10.13
N GLY A 7 2.61 -6.66 10.17
CA GLY A 7 1.37 -7.10 10.80
C GLY A 7 0.30 -7.49 9.79
N HIS A 8 -0.46 -8.52 10.11
CA HIS A 8 -1.51 -9.10 9.27
C HIS A 8 -1.00 -9.38 7.85
N SER A 9 -1.58 -8.79 6.83
CA SER A 9 -1.17 -8.98 5.42
C SER A 9 -0.15 -7.95 4.94
N CYS A 10 0.28 -7.02 5.80
CA CYS A 10 1.14 -5.92 5.39
C CYS A 10 2.61 -6.32 5.42
N ILE A 11 3.27 -6.19 4.27
CA ILE A 11 4.72 -6.43 4.18
C ILE A 11 5.41 -5.28 3.46
N LEU A 12 6.64 -5.02 3.87
CA LEU A 12 7.54 -4.09 3.18
C LEU A 12 8.64 -4.90 2.52
N VAL A 13 8.79 -4.77 1.21
CA VAL A 13 9.82 -5.43 0.43
C VAL A 13 10.85 -4.40 0.00
N GLU A 14 12.11 -4.65 0.33
CA GLU A 14 13.23 -3.81 -0.08
C GLU A 14 14.21 -4.63 -0.90
N ALA A 15 14.39 -4.26 -2.16
CA ALA A 15 15.26 -4.99 -3.08
C ALA A 15 15.76 -4.06 -4.18
N ALA A 16 17.04 -4.17 -4.52
CA ALA A 16 17.66 -3.42 -5.62
C ALA A 16 17.44 -1.90 -5.50
N GLY A 17 17.44 -1.37 -4.28
CA GLY A 17 17.22 0.05 -4.01
C GLY A 17 15.76 0.50 -4.07
N GLN A 18 14.82 -0.44 -4.24
CA GLN A 18 13.39 -0.16 -4.30
C GLN A 18 12.70 -0.53 -2.98
N ARG A 19 11.69 0.25 -2.59
CA ARG A 19 10.86 -0.01 -1.41
C ARG A 19 9.42 -0.16 -1.85
N ILE A 20 8.84 -1.33 -1.60
CA ILE A 20 7.49 -1.70 -2.04
C ILE A 20 6.66 -2.10 -0.82
N LEU A 21 5.56 -1.39 -0.58
CA LEU A 21 4.62 -1.71 0.49
C LEU A 21 3.44 -2.47 -0.07
N VAL A 22 3.09 -3.60 0.54
CA VAL A 22 1.99 -4.46 0.12
C VAL A 22 0.93 -4.49 1.22
N ASP A 23 -0.31 -4.27 0.84
CA ASP A 23 -1.50 -4.40 1.69
C ASP A 23 -1.44 -3.61 3.02
N PRO A 24 -1.37 -2.28 2.96
CA PRO A 24 -1.43 -1.43 4.14
C PRO A 24 -2.86 -1.39 4.71
N GLY A 25 -3.24 -2.43 5.42
CA GLY A 25 -4.58 -2.64 5.95
C GLY A 25 -4.79 -2.10 7.37
N ASN A 26 -6.03 -2.14 7.83
CA ASN A 26 -6.40 -1.58 9.12
C ASN A 26 -6.01 -2.43 10.34
N LEU A 27 -5.54 -3.68 10.11
CA LEU A 27 -5.04 -4.54 11.19
C LEU A 27 -3.53 -4.38 11.40
N SER A 28 -2.92 -3.41 10.74
CA SER A 28 -1.53 -3.03 10.92
C SER A 28 -1.43 -1.51 10.98
N LYS A 29 -0.61 -0.99 11.89
CA LYS A 29 -0.42 0.47 12.06
C LYS A 29 0.99 0.92 11.71
N SER A 30 1.93 -0.02 11.64
CA SER A 30 3.35 0.30 11.47
C SER A 30 3.68 0.97 10.14
N TRP A 31 2.81 0.83 9.13
CA TRP A 31 3.01 1.40 7.81
C TRP A 31 2.61 2.87 7.69
N ARG A 32 1.83 3.40 8.64
CA ARG A 32 1.17 4.71 8.49
C ARG A 32 2.11 5.88 8.30
N GLY A 33 3.30 5.83 8.89
CA GLY A 33 4.28 6.90 8.78
C GLY A 33 5.38 6.67 7.75
N LEU A 34 5.24 5.64 6.91
CA LEU A 34 6.29 5.32 5.95
C LEU A 34 6.41 6.37 4.85
N THR A 35 7.68 6.66 4.49
CA THR A 35 8.03 7.56 3.40
C THR A 35 9.04 6.88 2.48
N ASP A 36 9.38 7.53 1.37
CA ASP A 36 10.36 7.03 0.40
C ASP A 36 9.98 5.68 -0.20
N LEU A 37 8.67 5.46 -0.36
CA LEU A 37 8.18 4.28 -1.04
C LEU A 37 8.25 4.47 -2.55
N ASP A 38 8.65 3.43 -3.26
CA ASP A 38 8.68 3.41 -4.72
C ASP A 38 7.39 2.84 -5.29
N ALA A 39 6.73 1.95 -4.55
CA ALA A 39 5.45 1.38 -4.97
C ALA A 39 4.59 0.99 -3.77
N ILE A 40 3.29 1.05 -3.98
CA ILE A 40 2.27 0.57 -3.04
C ILE A 40 1.36 -0.38 -3.82
N LEU A 41 1.24 -1.61 -3.34
CA LEU A 41 0.44 -2.65 -3.97
C LEU A 41 -0.69 -3.10 -3.05
N VAL A 42 -1.90 -3.19 -3.59
CA VAL A 42 -3.07 -3.64 -2.84
C VAL A 42 -3.67 -4.85 -3.55
N THR A 43 -3.69 -6.00 -2.87
CA THR A 43 -4.14 -7.26 -3.46
C THR A 43 -5.64 -7.47 -3.36
N HIS A 44 -6.30 -6.86 -2.38
CA HIS A 44 -7.74 -7.00 -2.13
C HIS A 44 -8.33 -5.66 -1.69
N ARG A 45 -9.64 -5.49 -1.93
CA ARG A 45 -10.36 -4.26 -1.55
C ARG A 45 -10.82 -4.21 -0.09
N HIS A 46 -10.71 -5.33 0.64
CA HIS A 46 -11.16 -5.38 2.03
C HIS A 46 -10.28 -4.54 2.96
N PRO A 47 -10.84 -3.96 4.03
CA PRO A 47 -10.10 -3.04 4.90
C PRO A 47 -8.86 -3.63 5.58
N ASP A 48 -8.80 -4.95 5.76
CA ASP A 48 -7.62 -5.62 6.32
C ASP A 48 -6.44 -5.67 5.34
N HIS A 49 -6.69 -5.39 4.05
CA HIS A 49 -5.67 -5.27 3.01
C HIS A 49 -5.43 -3.83 2.58
N VAL A 50 -6.41 -2.95 2.72
CA VAL A 50 -6.26 -1.52 2.45
C VAL A 50 -7.12 -0.72 3.42
N ASP A 51 -6.48 0.08 4.28
CA ASP A 51 -7.18 0.88 5.28
C ASP A 51 -7.78 2.13 4.64
N PRO A 52 -9.11 2.21 4.48
CA PRO A 52 -9.72 3.34 3.79
C PRO A 52 -9.62 4.66 4.55
N GLU A 53 -9.40 4.62 5.88
CA GLU A 53 -9.27 5.84 6.67
C GLU A 53 -7.89 6.47 6.58
N HIS A 54 -6.84 5.67 6.40
CA HIS A 54 -5.45 6.14 6.50
C HIS A 54 -4.67 6.05 5.21
N ILE A 55 -5.19 5.36 4.19
CA ILE A 55 -4.45 5.16 2.94
C ILE A 55 -4.19 6.46 2.20
N GLY A 56 -5.12 7.40 2.26
CA GLY A 56 -4.97 8.69 1.58
C GLY A 56 -3.74 9.47 2.05
N ALA A 57 -3.51 9.50 3.36
CA ALA A 57 -2.36 10.18 3.93
C ALA A 57 -1.04 9.50 3.51
N LEU A 58 -1.02 8.18 3.44
CA LEU A 58 0.15 7.44 2.97
C LEU A 58 0.47 7.75 1.51
N VAL A 59 -0.54 7.72 0.65
CA VAL A 59 -0.39 8.02 -0.78
C VAL A 59 0.12 9.47 -0.96
N ASP A 60 -0.43 10.41 -0.21
CA ASP A 60 -0.01 11.81 -0.28
C ASP A 60 1.45 11.98 0.18
N ALA A 61 1.86 11.26 1.21
CA ALA A 61 3.24 11.31 1.71
C ALA A 61 4.24 10.63 0.76
N ASN A 62 3.75 9.82 -0.18
CA ASN A 62 4.56 9.08 -1.13
C ASN A 62 4.12 9.38 -2.57
N SER A 63 4.01 10.67 -2.91
CA SER A 63 3.46 11.12 -4.19
C SER A 63 4.22 10.64 -5.42
N GLY A 64 5.48 10.25 -5.26
CA GLY A 64 6.28 9.67 -6.34
C GLY A 64 6.13 8.16 -6.52
N ALA A 65 5.39 7.50 -5.62
CA ALA A 65 5.23 6.05 -5.67
C ALA A 65 4.23 5.63 -6.75
N VAL A 66 4.51 4.49 -7.38
CA VAL A 66 3.54 3.83 -8.25
C VAL A 66 2.54 3.11 -7.37
N VAL A 67 1.24 3.36 -7.57
CA VAL A 67 0.18 2.71 -6.80
C VAL A 67 -0.61 1.79 -7.72
N ARG A 68 -0.64 0.51 -7.39
CA ARG A 68 -1.36 -0.51 -8.14
C ARG A 68 -2.26 -1.30 -7.20
N ALA A 69 -3.46 -1.60 -7.64
CA ALA A 69 -4.44 -2.32 -6.83
C ALA A 69 -5.28 -3.24 -7.69
N GLU A 70 -5.90 -4.25 -7.06
CA GLU A 70 -6.91 -5.02 -7.78
C GLU A 70 -8.07 -4.08 -8.17
N GLU A 71 -8.79 -4.45 -9.23
CA GLU A 71 -9.76 -3.55 -9.86
C GLU A 71 -10.83 -3.02 -8.90
N GLY A 72 -11.37 -3.88 -8.04
CA GLY A 72 -12.38 -3.47 -7.07
C GLY A 72 -11.88 -2.42 -6.09
N ALA A 73 -10.63 -2.54 -5.65
CA ALA A 73 -10.04 -1.55 -4.77
C ALA A 73 -9.86 -0.19 -5.47
N CYS A 74 -9.50 -0.20 -6.75
CA CYS A 74 -9.40 1.05 -7.53
C CYS A 74 -10.73 1.78 -7.58
N HIS A 75 -11.83 1.05 -7.73
CA HIS A 75 -13.17 1.65 -7.81
C HIS A 75 -13.71 2.08 -6.46
N GLU A 76 -13.51 1.28 -5.42
CA GLU A 76 -14.12 1.53 -4.10
C GLU A 76 -13.33 2.49 -3.24
N ILE A 77 -12.03 2.67 -3.52
CA ILE A 77 -11.15 3.50 -2.67
C ILE A 77 -10.45 4.54 -3.55
N PRO A 78 -11.16 5.64 -3.90
CA PRO A 78 -10.57 6.69 -4.74
C PRO A 78 -9.30 7.32 -4.17
N ALA A 79 -9.15 7.32 -2.83
CA ALA A 79 -7.96 7.88 -2.19
C ALA A 79 -6.66 7.16 -2.55
N LEU A 80 -6.74 5.91 -3.06
CA LEU A 80 -5.57 5.20 -3.60
C LEU A 80 -5.01 5.89 -4.83
N ASP A 81 -5.88 6.47 -5.65
CA ASP A 81 -5.49 7.00 -6.96
C ASP A 81 -4.64 6.00 -7.74
N ALA A 82 -5.07 4.75 -7.72
CA ALA A 82 -4.29 3.62 -8.22
C ALA A 82 -4.73 3.21 -9.62
N ASP A 83 -3.76 2.67 -10.38
CA ASP A 83 -4.06 1.97 -11.62
C ASP A 83 -4.33 0.48 -11.32
N PRO A 84 -5.26 -0.15 -12.04
CA PRO A 84 -5.54 -1.56 -11.81
C PRO A 84 -4.39 -2.46 -12.26
N VAL A 85 -4.22 -3.56 -11.54
CA VAL A 85 -3.31 -4.62 -11.96
C VAL A 85 -4.00 -5.43 -13.06
N ALA A 86 -3.31 -5.59 -14.16
CA ALA A 86 -3.83 -6.34 -15.29
C ALA A 86 -3.87 -7.85 -15.00
#